data_e9351dc15137c23fcb973febaac491f7
#
_entry.id   e9351dc15137c23fcb973febaac491f7
#
_cell.length_a   1.000
_cell.length_b   1.000
_cell.length_c   1.000
_cell.angle_alpha   90.00
_cell.angle_beta   90.00
_cell.angle_gamma   90.00
#
_symmetry.space_group_name_H-M   'P 1'
#
loop_
_entity.id
_entity.type
_entity.pdbx_description
1 polymer ?
#
loop_
_entity_poly.entity_id
_entity_poly.type
_entity_poly.pdbx_seq_one_letter_code
_entity_poly.pdbx_strand_id
1 'polypeptide(L)'
;MAGIFKESVLTKKGIALLAKAQAGRCTIKLTKAAAGDGSYTSGEDLTTRTALKSQKQTFPLTTTTVQNATNVFVKFIMSNHQDSGDLKNGYYVKEIGIFATDPDEGEILYALAIAETDQWDYMPAFNDLLPSTIIIDFLLEVSNATDVTIQMPNKQYAYDDTTGKKYIIGIDNGLIYFQEVTE
;
A
#
# COMPACT_ATOMS: atom_id res chain seq x y z
N MET A 1 10.22 -5.92 18.78
CA MET A 1 11.24 -5.40 17.86
C MET A 1 10.52 -5.28 16.53
N ALA A 2 10.57 -4.14 15.84
CA ALA A 2 9.92 -4.01 14.53
C ALA A 2 10.62 -4.93 13.53
N GLY A 3 9.86 -5.59 12.66
CA GLY A 3 10.40 -6.43 11.60
C GLY A 3 11.32 -5.63 10.69
N ILE A 4 12.39 -6.25 10.23
CA ILE A 4 13.35 -5.61 9.32
C ILE A 4 13.07 -6.10 7.92
N PHE A 5 12.78 -5.16 7.01
CA PHE A 5 12.58 -5.44 5.60
C PHE A 5 13.83 -5.09 4.81
N LYS A 6 14.10 -5.89 3.79
CA LYS A 6 15.09 -5.56 2.75
C LYS A 6 14.59 -4.38 1.92
N GLU A 7 15.51 -3.74 1.20
CA GLU A 7 15.15 -2.71 0.23
C GLU A 7 14.04 -3.19 -0.71
N SER A 8 13.11 -2.30 -1.00
CA SER A 8 12.02 -2.61 -1.92
C SER A 8 12.54 -2.72 -3.36
N VAL A 9 11.94 -3.63 -4.11
CA VAL A 9 12.30 -3.88 -5.51
C VAL A 9 11.08 -3.59 -6.38
N LEU A 10 11.28 -2.78 -7.45
CA LEU A 10 10.25 -2.63 -8.48
C LEU A 10 10.13 -3.92 -9.28
N THR A 11 8.90 -4.36 -9.52
CA THR A 11 8.67 -5.50 -10.43
C THR A 11 8.90 -5.09 -11.89
N LYS A 12 9.06 -6.06 -12.79
CA LYS A 12 9.16 -5.76 -14.24
C LYS A 12 7.94 -4.99 -14.75
N LYS A 13 6.74 -5.29 -14.23
CA LYS A 13 5.52 -4.52 -14.53
C LYS A 13 5.57 -3.11 -13.92
N GLY A 14 6.07 -2.96 -12.71
CA GLY A 14 6.29 -1.67 -12.08
C GLY A 14 7.28 -0.80 -12.86
N ILE A 15 8.39 -1.37 -13.32
CA ILE A 15 9.37 -0.68 -14.18
C ILE A 15 8.73 -0.26 -15.52
N ALA A 16 7.92 -1.13 -16.13
CA ALA A 16 7.22 -0.82 -17.38
C ALA A 16 6.22 0.34 -17.18
N LEU A 17 5.45 0.34 -16.08
CA LEU A 17 4.54 1.42 -15.74
C LEU A 17 5.30 2.73 -15.50
N LEU A 18 6.42 2.68 -14.79
CA LEU A 18 7.29 3.84 -14.57
C LEU A 18 7.79 4.42 -15.91
N ALA A 19 8.22 3.58 -16.85
CA ALA A 19 8.65 4.00 -18.18
C ALA A 19 7.51 4.66 -18.97
N LYS A 20 6.26 4.15 -18.89
CA LYS A 20 5.08 4.77 -19.46
C LYS A 20 4.83 6.17 -18.89
N ALA A 21 4.96 6.32 -17.56
CA ALA A 21 4.78 7.60 -16.88
C ALA A 21 5.86 8.62 -17.28
N GLN A 22 7.13 8.20 -17.33
CA GLN A 22 8.25 9.05 -17.80
C GLN A 22 8.07 9.50 -19.26
N ALA A 23 7.45 8.68 -20.09
CA ALA A 23 7.10 9.03 -21.46
C ALA A 23 5.83 9.93 -21.57
N GLY A 24 5.26 10.36 -20.44
CA GLY A 24 4.05 11.19 -20.40
C GLY A 24 2.76 10.47 -20.83
N ARG A 25 2.78 9.12 -20.90
CA ARG A 25 1.63 8.33 -21.38
C ARG A 25 0.60 8.05 -20.31
N CYS A 26 0.98 8.10 -19.04
CA CYS A 26 0.09 7.88 -17.91
C CYS A 26 0.64 8.54 -16.65
N THR A 27 -0.20 8.59 -15.61
CA THR A 27 0.19 8.93 -14.24
C THR A 27 0.18 7.67 -13.41
N ILE A 28 1.20 7.45 -12.57
CA ILE A 28 1.23 6.31 -11.65
C ILE A 28 0.18 6.54 -10.56
N LYS A 29 -0.78 5.61 -10.45
CA LYS A 29 -1.80 5.59 -9.40
C LYS A 29 -1.55 4.38 -8.52
N LEU A 30 -0.99 4.60 -7.33
CA LEU A 30 -0.88 3.55 -6.32
C LEU A 30 -2.27 3.29 -5.73
N THR A 31 -2.67 2.01 -5.62
CA THR A 31 -4.03 1.62 -5.24
C THR A 31 -4.13 1.12 -3.81
N LYS A 32 -3.23 0.24 -3.41
CA LYS A 32 -3.23 -0.40 -2.10
C LYS A 32 -1.86 -0.96 -1.75
N ALA A 33 -1.68 -1.24 -0.48
CA ALA A 33 -0.65 -2.16 0.01
C ALA A 33 -1.27 -3.54 0.29
N ALA A 34 -0.45 -4.58 0.25
CA ALA A 34 -0.81 -5.91 0.73
C ALA A 34 0.33 -6.50 1.53
N ALA A 35 0.00 -7.35 2.49
CA ALA A 35 0.98 -8.10 3.27
C ALA A 35 0.66 -9.59 3.26
N GLY A 36 1.70 -10.40 3.44
CA GLY A 36 1.59 -11.84 3.42
C GLY A 36 2.71 -12.55 4.19
N ASP A 37 2.60 -13.88 4.24
CA ASP A 37 3.55 -14.77 4.91
C ASP A 37 4.39 -15.60 3.93
N GLY A 38 4.41 -15.20 2.64
CA GLY A 38 5.18 -15.88 1.62
C GLY A 38 6.68 -15.88 1.92
N SER A 39 7.31 -17.04 1.77
CA SER A 39 8.75 -17.19 1.97
C SER A 39 9.48 -17.23 0.63
N TYR A 40 10.61 -16.53 0.57
CA TYR A 40 11.46 -16.41 -0.62
C TYR A 40 12.80 -17.09 -0.38
N THR A 41 13.31 -17.76 -1.40
CA THR A 41 14.64 -18.37 -1.34
C THR A 41 15.72 -17.32 -1.58
N SER A 42 16.90 -17.55 -1.01
CA SER A 42 18.04 -16.67 -1.26
C SER A 42 18.37 -16.62 -2.77
N GLY A 43 18.50 -15.42 -3.32
CA GLY A 43 18.79 -15.21 -4.75
C GLY A 43 17.57 -15.29 -5.69
N GLU A 44 16.35 -15.43 -5.15
CA GLU A 44 15.14 -15.38 -5.96
C GLU A 44 14.96 -13.98 -6.59
N ASP A 45 14.70 -13.93 -7.90
CA ASP A 45 14.46 -12.68 -8.62
C ASP A 45 13.07 -12.14 -8.32
N LEU A 46 13.00 -11.18 -7.39
CA LEU A 46 11.75 -10.53 -6.97
C LEU A 46 11.14 -9.68 -8.07
N THR A 47 11.95 -9.20 -9.04
CA THR A 47 11.45 -8.35 -10.13
C THR A 47 10.46 -9.07 -11.03
N THR A 48 10.51 -10.39 -11.11
CA THR A 48 9.62 -11.22 -11.95
C THR A 48 8.26 -11.47 -11.31
N ARG A 49 8.06 -11.07 -10.05
CA ARG A 49 6.81 -11.32 -9.34
C ARG A 49 5.67 -10.48 -9.90
N THR A 50 4.52 -11.10 -10.06
CA THR A 50 3.26 -10.46 -10.48
C THR A 50 2.23 -10.39 -9.36
N ALA A 51 2.47 -11.12 -8.26
CA ALA A 51 1.66 -11.15 -7.05
C ALA A 51 2.54 -11.55 -5.86
N LEU A 52 2.08 -11.29 -4.65
CA LEU A 52 2.64 -11.86 -3.43
C LEU A 52 2.55 -13.39 -3.47
N LYS A 53 3.48 -14.07 -2.81
CA LYS A 53 3.45 -15.55 -2.74
C LYS A 53 2.29 -16.08 -1.89
N SER A 54 1.99 -15.39 -0.79
CA SER A 54 0.96 -15.80 0.15
C SER A 54 0.31 -14.58 0.79
N GLN A 55 -0.46 -13.83 -0.02
CA GLN A 55 -1.15 -12.64 0.46
C GLN A 55 -2.19 -13.00 1.52
N LYS A 56 -2.20 -12.26 2.64
CA LYS A 56 -3.13 -12.43 3.76
C LYS A 56 -4.10 -11.26 3.89
N GLN A 57 -3.60 -10.04 3.78
CA GLN A 57 -4.40 -8.83 3.95
C GLN A 57 -4.04 -7.77 2.91
N THR A 58 -4.98 -6.84 2.71
CA THR A 58 -4.77 -5.62 1.92
C THR A 58 -5.08 -4.40 2.78
N PHE A 59 -4.43 -3.28 2.50
CA PHE A 59 -4.55 -2.06 3.29
C PHE A 59 -4.66 -0.85 2.36
N PRO A 60 -5.52 0.13 2.68
CA PRO A 60 -5.52 1.40 1.98
C PRO A 60 -4.22 2.15 2.27
N LEU A 61 -3.76 2.91 1.29
CA LEU A 61 -2.62 3.80 1.48
C LEU A 61 -3.09 5.06 2.22
N THR A 62 -2.29 5.50 3.20
CA THR A 62 -2.64 6.66 4.03
C THR A 62 -2.03 7.94 3.47
N THR A 63 -0.76 7.91 3.09
CA THR A 63 -0.03 9.08 2.58
C THR A 63 1.10 8.64 1.66
N THR A 64 1.41 9.45 0.66
CA THR A 64 2.67 9.39 -0.06
C THR A 64 3.40 10.71 0.11
N THR A 65 4.70 10.64 0.33
CA THR A 65 5.54 11.82 0.47
C THR A 65 6.77 11.67 -0.42
N VAL A 66 6.96 12.61 -1.35
CA VAL A 66 8.19 12.69 -2.12
C VAL A 66 9.29 13.17 -1.18
N GLN A 67 10.31 12.35 -0.95
CA GLN A 67 11.42 12.70 -0.07
C GLN A 67 12.52 13.45 -0.81
N ASN A 68 12.82 13.03 -2.03
CA ASN A 68 13.77 13.64 -2.94
C ASN A 68 13.45 13.24 -4.40
N ALA A 69 14.29 13.63 -5.34
CA ALA A 69 14.08 13.34 -6.76
C ALA A 69 14.01 11.84 -7.13
N THR A 70 14.42 10.96 -6.22
CA THR A 70 14.51 9.51 -6.49
C THR A 70 13.71 8.64 -5.53
N ASN A 71 13.20 9.20 -4.42
CA ASN A 71 12.58 8.42 -3.34
C ASN A 71 11.19 8.93 -2.98
N VAL A 72 10.26 8.00 -2.89
CA VAL A 72 8.88 8.24 -2.45
C VAL A 72 8.57 7.33 -1.27
N PHE A 73 8.12 7.90 -0.16
CA PHE A 73 7.56 7.13 0.94
C PHE A 73 6.07 6.90 0.73
N VAL A 74 5.67 5.67 0.89
CA VAL A 74 4.27 5.24 0.91
C VAL A 74 3.95 4.77 2.33
N LYS A 75 3.07 5.49 3.01
CA LYS A 75 2.63 5.14 4.35
C LYS A 75 1.31 4.40 4.31
N PHE A 76 1.19 3.35 5.10
CA PHE A 76 -0.07 2.66 5.36
C PHE A 76 -0.07 2.05 6.77
N ILE A 77 -1.27 1.74 7.27
CA ILE A 77 -1.47 1.12 8.57
C ILE A 77 -1.99 -0.28 8.35
N MET A 78 -1.24 -1.27 8.82
CA MET A 78 -1.72 -2.64 8.89
C MET A 78 -2.50 -2.82 10.20
N SER A 79 -3.69 -3.39 10.12
CA SER A 79 -4.52 -3.68 11.27
C SER A 79 -5.12 -5.07 11.15
N ASN A 80 -5.26 -5.77 12.28
CA ASN A 80 -5.98 -7.04 12.33
C ASN A 80 -7.51 -6.86 12.42
N HIS A 81 -7.97 -5.60 12.53
CA HIS A 81 -9.38 -5.20 12.48
C HIS A 81 -9.55 -4.16 11.37
N GLN A 82 -10.38 -4.47 10.39
CA GLN A 82 -10.63 -3.61 9.23
C GLN A 82 -12.12 -3.62 8.87
N ASP A 83 -12.59 -2.57 8.20
CA ASP A 83 -13.98 -2.50 7.67
C ASP A 83 -14.30 -3.67 6.73
N SER A 84 -13.28 -4.18 6.03
CA SER A 84 -13.39 -5.34 5.13
C SER A 84 -13.49 -6.68 5.86
N GLY A 85 -13.30 -6.71 7.17
CA GLY A 85 -13.36 -7.88 8.04
C GLY A 85 -12.14 -8.08 8.91
N ASP A 86 -12.34 -8.89 9.94
CA ASP A 86 -11.33 -9.19 10.96
C ASP A 86 -10.38 -10.30 10.52
N LEU A 87 -9.12 -10.15 10.91
CA LEU A 87 -8.13 -11.21 10.73
C LEU A 87 -8.44 -12.38 11.69
N LYS A 88 -8.85 -13.53 11.13
CA LYS A 88 -9.24 -14.71 11.91
C LYS A 88 -8.05 -15.56 12.36
N ASN A 89 -6.98 -15.56 11.57
CA ASN A 89 -5.75 -16.30 11.90
C ASN A 89 -4.55 -15.37 11.80
N GLY A 90 -3.75 -15.27 12.87
CA GLY A 90 -2.54 -14.49 12.83
C GLY A 90 -1.49 -15.04 11.87
N TYR A 91 -0.58 -14.20 11.41
CA TYR A 91 0.50 -14.58 10.51
C TYR A 91 1.76 -13.74 10.74
N TYR A 92 2.90 -14.27 10.31
CA TYR A 92 4.14 -13.51 10.26
C TYR A 92 4.20 -12.68 8.98
N VAL A 93 4.45 -11.38 9.11
CA VAL A 93 4.56 -10.46 7.97
C VAL A 93 5.93 -10.64 7.34
N LYS A 94 5.99 -11.39 6.24
CA LYS A 94 7.23 -11.74 5.53
C LYS A 94 7.38 -11.03 4.19
N GLU A 95 6.28 -10.55 3.62
CA GLU A 95 6.26 -9.87 2.34
C GLU A 95 5.26 -8.70 2.38
N ILE A 96 5.62 -7.60 1.74
CA ILE A 96 4.79 -6.41 1.55
C ILE A 96 4.85 -6.02 0.09
N GLY A 97 3.69 -5.86 -0.56
CA GLY A 97 3.57 -5.39 -1.93
C GLY A 97 2.81 -4.08 -2.02
N ILE A 98 3.26 -3.21 -2.91
CA ILE A 98 2.53 -2.01 -3.31
C ILE A 98 1.96 -2.23 -4.70
N PHE A 99 0.68 -1.94 -4.86
CA PHE A 99 -0.05 -2.12 -6.11
C PHE A 99 -0.33 -0.77 -6.78
N ALA A 100 -0.40 -0.79 -8.10
CA ALA A 100 -0.71 0.37 -8.92
C ALA A 100 -1.63 -0.02 -10.08
N THR A 101 -2.33 0.96 -10.65
CA THR A 101 -3.10 0.78 -11.87
C THR A 101 -2.24 1.06 -13.10
N ASP A 102 -2.07 0.06 -13.95
CA ASP A 102 -1.53 0.22 -15.31
C ASP A 102 -2.70 0.43 -16.29
N PRO A 103 -2.63 1.41 -17.21
CA PRO A 103 -3.72 1.70 -18.13
C PRO A 103 -4.04 0.55 -19.09
N ASP A 104 -3.08 -0.31 -19.39
CA ASP A 104 -3.24 -1.40 -20.36
C ASP A 104 -3.51 -2.76 -19.68
N GLU A 105 -2.97 -2.97 -18.46
CA GLU A 105 -3.01 -4.26 -17.77
C GLU A 105 -3.93 -4.28 -16.53
N GLY A 106 -4.44 -3.12 -16.10
CA GLY A 106 -5.22 -2.99 -14.87
C GLY A 106 -4.34 -2.94 -13.62
N GLU A 107 -4.76 -3.56 -12.53
CA GLU A 107 -3.99 -3.54 -11.27
C GLU A 107 -2.80 -4.49 -11.34
N ILE A 108 -1.61 -3.96 -11.07
CA ILE A 108 -0.34 -4.69 -11.08
C ILE A 108 0.35 -4.62 -9.72
N LEU A 109 1.18 -5.61 -9.40
CA LEU A 109 2.15 -5.51 -8.32
C LEU A 109 3.29 -4.58 -8.80
N TYR A 110 3.36 -3.37 -8.23
CA TYR A 110 4.31 -2.33 -8.61
C TYR A 110 5.67 -2.54 -7.96
N ALA A 111 5.66 -2.76 -6.65
CA ALA A 111 6.88 -2.99 -5.87
C ALA A 111 6.66 -4.05 -4.80
N LEU A 112 7.75 -4.69 -4.38
CA LEU A 112 7.78 -5.76 -3.38
C LEU A 112 8.95 -5.55 -2.43
N ALA A 113 8.71 -5.68 -1.13
CA ALA A 113 9.72 -5.81 -0.10
C ALA A 113 9.52 -7.14 0.64
N ILE A 114 10.62 -7.79 1.01
CA ILE A 114 10.60 -9.02 1.80
C ILE A 114 11.33 -8.80 3.12
N ALA A 115 10.82 -9.41 4.18
CA ALA A 115 11.45 -9.32 5.49
C ALA A 115 12.78 -10.12 5.52
N GLU A 116 13.71 -9.64 6.35
CA GLU A 116 14.92 -10.39 6.66
C GLU A 116 14.56 -11.70 7.38
N THR A 117 15.38 -12.72 7.18
CA THR A 117 15.16 -14.03 7.78
C THR A 117 15.11 -13.93 9.30
N ASP A 118 14.10 -14.56 9.89
CA ASP A 118 13.87 -14.61 11.35
C ASP A 118 13.65 -13.25 12.05
N GLN A 119 13.41 -12.18 11.27
CA GLN A 119 13.10 -10.84 11.78
C GLN A 119 11.71 -10.39 11.31
N TRP A 120 10.71 -11.22 11.55
CA TRP A 120 9.35 -10.99 11.09
C TRP A 120 8.49 -10.40 12.20
N ASP A 121 7.67 -9.41 11.88
CA ASP A 121 6.58 -8.97 12.74
C ASP A 121 5.45 -10.01 12.72
N TYR A 122 4.81 -10.20 13.87
CA TYR A 122 3.63 -11.05 13.97
C TYR A 122 2.37 -10.19 14.03
N MET A 123 1.45 -10.39 13.10
CA MET A 123 0.11 -9.83 13.13
C MET A 123 -0.82 -10.86 13.76
N PRO A 124 -1.30 -10.63 15.01
CA PRO A 124 -2.19 -11.58 15.68
C PRO A 124 -3.59 -11.57 15.08
N ALA A 125 -4.33 -12.66 15.26
CA ALA A 125 -5.77 -12.64 15.00
C ALA A 125 -6.46 -11.57 15.86
N PHE A 126 -7.54 -10.99 15.36
CA PHE A 126 -8.36 -10.09 16.16
C PHE A 126 -9.12 -10.88 17.23
N ASN A 127 -9.11 -10.37 18.44
CA ASN A 127 -9.67 -11.04 19.62
C ASN A 127 -10.89 -10.31 20.20
N ASP A 128 -11.56 -9.49 19.40
CA ASP A 128 -12.75 -8.71 19.75
C ASP A 128 -12.55 -7.68 20.89
N LEU A 129 -11.29 -7.34 21.23
CA LEU A 129 -10.97 -6.35 22.26
C LEU A 129 -10.34 -5.10 21.65
N LEU A 130 -9.04 -5.15 21.40
CA LEU A 130 -8.28 -4.02 20.84
C LEU A 130 -7.59 -4.40 19.55
N PRO A 131 -7.67 -3.57 18.49
CA PRO A 131 -6.93 -3.78 17.29
C PRO A 131 -5.42 -3.74 17.52
N SER A 132 -4.70 -4.68 16.90
CA SER A 132 -3.24 -4.60 16.76
C SER A 132 -2.92 -3.89 15.46
N THR A 133 -2.09 -2.84 15.53
CA THR A 133 -1.71 -2.02 14.37
C THR A 133 -0.20 -1.93 14.22
N ILE A 134 0.26 -1.93 12.97
CA ILE A 134 1.66 -1.70 12.58
C ILE A 134 1.65 -0.59 11.53
N ILE A 135 2.40 0.48 11.79
CA ILE A 135 2.56 1.58 10.81
C ILE A 135 3.77 1.26 9.95
N ILE A 136 3.58 1.26 8.65
CA ILE A 136 4.63 0.99 7.67
C ILE A 136 4.90 2.26 6.86
N ASP A 137 6.17 2.64 6.81
CA ASP A 137 6.71 3.60 5.85
C ASP A 137 7.50 2.82 4.79
N PHE A 138 6.87 2.57 3.65
CA PHE A 138 7.45 1.81 2.55
C PHE A 138 8.20 2.76 1.61
N LEU A 139 9.49 2.56 1.49
CA LEU A 139 10.34 3.35 0.60
C LEU A 139 10.29 2.78 -0.82
N LEU A 140 9.86 3.59 -1.77
CA LEU A 140 9.98 3.32 -3.20
C LEU A 140 11.15 4.13 -3.77
N GLU A 141 12.12 3.45 -4.33
CA GLU A 141 13.18 4.09 -5.10
C GLU A 141 12.69 4.26 -6.56
N VAL A 142 12.56 5.52 -6.98
CA VAL A 142 12.07 5.90 -8.32
C VAL A 142 13.21 6.62 -9.03
N SER A 143 14.21 5.89 -9.50
CA SER A 143 15.36 6.47 -10.18
C SER A 143 14.95 7.24 -11.44
N ASN A 144 15.27 8.55 -11.50
CA ASN A 144 15.15 9.42 -12.68
C ASN A 144 13.73 9.70 -13.21
N ALA A 145 12.70 9.70 -12.38
CA ALA A 145 11.38 10.16 -12.80
C ALA A 145 11.31 11.68 -12.70
N THR A 146 11.26 12.38 -13.84
CA THR A 146 11.18 13.86 -13.87
C THR A 146 9.80 14.37 -13.44
N ASP A 147 8.73 13.57 -13.57
CA ASP A 147 7.37 13.90 -13.11
C ASP A 147 6.57 12.63 -12.81
N VAL A 148 6.66 12.14 -11.59
CA VAL A 148 5.74 11.11 -11.10
C VAL A 148 4.68 11.79 -10.24
N THR A 149 3.52 12.06 -10.79
CA THR A 149 2.36 12.46 -10.01
C THR A 149 1.68 11.22 -9.49
N ILE A 150 1.82 10.95 -8.20
CA ILE A 150 1.14 9.83 -7.54
C ILE A 150 -0.19 10.35 -7.03
N GLN A 151 -1.29 9.96 -7.69
CA GLN A 151 -2.64 10.23 -7.20
C GLN A 151 -3.08 9.08 -6.29
N MET A 152 -3.28 9.38 -5.03
CA MET A 152 -3.88 8.43 -4.11
C MET A 152 -5.41 8.57 -4.12
N PRO A 153 -6.15 7.47 -4.16
CA PRO A 153 -7.58 7.49 -3.90
C PRO A 153 -7.80 7.64 -2.39
N ASN A 154 -7.44 8.80 -1.83
CA ASN A 154 -7.64 9.04 -0.40
C ASN A 154 -8.94 9.81 -0.20
N LYS A 155 -10.04 9.07 -0.06
CA LYS A 155 -11.26 9.63 0.48
C LYS A 155 -11.13 9.63 2.01
N GLN A 156 -10.91 10.78 2.61
CA GLN A 156 -11.07 10.92 4.04
C GLN A 156 -12.54 10.83 4.39
N TYR A 157 -12.86 9.96 5.34
CA TYR A 157 -14.20 9.80 5.84
C TYR A 157 -14.32 10.43 7.22
N ALA A 158 -15.43 11.14 7.45
CA ALA A 158 -15.89 11.53 8.76
C ALA A 158 -17.23 10.85 9.06
N TYR A 159 -17.47 10.56 10.31
CA TYR A 159 -18.75 10.05 10.78
C TYR A 159 -19.44 11.15 11.58
N ASP A 160 -20.72 11.33 11.36
CA ASP A 160 -21.56 12.19 12.18
C ASP A 160 -21.90 11.44 13.48
N ASP A 161 -21.42 11.97 14.61
CA ASP A 161 -21.57 11.33 15.92
C ASP A 161 -23.04 11.26 16.40
N THR A 162 -23.93 12.06 15.80
CA THR A 162 -25.36 12.08 16.14
C THR A 162 -26.17 11.12 15.29
N THR A 163 -25.88 11.06 13.99
CA THR A 163 -26.68 10.27 13.03
C THR A 163 -26.00 8.98 12.60
N GLY A 164 -24.70 8.80 12.90
CA GLY A 164 -23.87 7.68 12.45
C GLY A 164 -23.61 7.66 10.94
N LYS A 165 -24.00 8.71 10.22
CA LYS A 165 -23.81 8.79 8.77
C LYS A 165 -22.36 9.01 8.41
N LYS A 166 -21.94 8.40 7.31
CA LYS A 166 -20.59 8.48 6.77
C LYS A 166 -20.51 9.56 5.69
N TYR A 167 -19.51 10.43 5.78
CA TYR A 167 -19.26 11.51 4.84
C TYR A 167 -17.86 11.44 4.26
N ILE A 168 -17.73 11.81 2.98
CA ILE A 168 -16.43 12.10 2.35
C ILE A 168 -16.14 13.57 2.60
N ILE A 169 -14.92 13.88 3.07
CA ILE A 169 -14.41 15.25 3.17
C ILE A 169 -13.57 15.53 1.92
N GLY A 170 -13.86 16.61 1.24
CA GLY A 170 -13.07 17.06 0.08
C GLY A 170 -12.87 18.57 0.08
N ILE A 171 -12.04 19.04 -0.86
CA ILE A 171 -11.84 20.48 -1.13
C ILE A 171 -12.16 20.70 -2.61
N ASP A 172 -13.08 21.62 -2.86
CA ASP A 172 -13.41 22.09 -4.22
C ASP A 172 -13.25 23.61 -4.28
N ASN A 173 -12.47 24.11 -5.23
CA ASN A 173 -12.18 25.54 -5.40
C ASN A 173 -11.75 26.25 -4.09
N GLY A 174 -10.99 25.54 -3.22
CA GLY A 174 -10.49 26.06 -1.96
C GLY A 174 -11.52 26.01 -0.80
N LEU A 175 -12.70 25.46 -1.03
CA LEU A 175 -13.75 25.29 -0.01
C LEU A 175 -13.84 23.83 0.40
N ILE A 176 -13.91 23.58 1.71
CA ILE A 176 -14.14 22.24 2.26
C ILE A 176 -15.62 21.88 2.04
N TYR A 177 -15.85 20.68 1.50
CA TYR A 177 -17.19 20.11 1.40
C TYR A 177 -17.30 18.76 2.10
N PHE A 178 -18.53 18.40 2.46
CA PHE A 178 -18.91 17.09 3.00
C PHE A 178 -19.95 16.48 2.07
N GLN A 179 -19.69 15.27 1.62
CA GLN A 179 -20.63 14.53 0.78
C GLN A 179 -21.04 13.24 1.50
N GLU A 180 -22.35 13.07 1.75
CA GLU A 180 -22.86 11.83 2.33
C GLU A 180 -22.58 10.63 1.41
N VAL A 181 -22.09 9.54 1.98
CA VAL A 181 -21.90 8.27 1.28
C VAL A 181 -23.20 7.50 1.39
N THR A 182 -23.97 7.46 0.30
CA THR A 182 -25.13 6.56 0.16
C THR A 182 -24.64 5.24 -0.40
N GLU A 183 -24.94 4.11 0.27
CA GLU A 183 -24.67 2.76 -0.21
C GLU A 183 -25.48 2.43 -1.48
#